data_477af3aad2d2ba652cc165e9557ba4d3
#
_entry.id   477af3aad2d2ba652cc165e9557ba4d3
#
_cell.length_a   1.000
_cell.length_b   1.000
_cell.length_c   1.000
_cell.angle_alpha   90.00
_cell.angle_beta   90.00
_cell.angle_gamma   90.00
#
_symmetry.space_group_name_H-M   'P 1'
#
loop_
_entity.id
_entity.type
_entity.pdbx_description
1 polymer ?
#
loop_
_entity_poly.entity_id
_entity_poly.type
_entity_poly.pdbx_seq_one_letter_code
_entity_poly.pdbx_strand_id
1 'polypeptide(L)'
;MHLLQHLAEQCRTVLTRLGIAQYFSFIVEAQGVLHKSRPEVFFECMSRLGGADPAACAVCEDAVYAAATAHKAGYYVIGIADRTSAADEPEMRCICSQFVPRWDMLDWTRV
;
A
#
# COMPACT_ATOMS: atom_id res chain seq x y z
N MET A 1 -9.63 11.78 -22.67
CA MET A 1 -8.65 11.78 -21.61
C MET A 1 -9.28 11.38 -20.29
N HIS A 2 -8.59 10.62 -19.52
CA HIS A 2 -9.11 10.10 -18.27
C HIS A 2 -8.37 10.66 -17.07
N LEU A 3 -9.10 10.93 -15.98
CA LEU A 3 -8.54 11.39 -14.72
C LEU A 3 -7.44 10.45 -14.21
N LEU A 4 -7.58 9.16 -14.46
CA LEU A 4 -6.59 8.13 -14.07
C LEU A 4 -5.21 8.42 -14.63
N GLN A 5 -5.12 8.77 -15.92
CA GLN A 5 -3.84 9.09 -16.55
C GLN A 5 -3.20 10.31 -15.89
N HIS A 6 -4.01 11.32 -15.56
CA HIS A 6 -3.51 12.51 -14.88
C HIS A 6 -2.98 12.19 -13.49
N LEU A 7 -3.65 11.33 -12.74
CA LEU A 7 -3.21 10.98 -11.40
C LEU A 7 -1.85 10.25 -11.44
N ALA A 8 -1.69 9.28 -12.36
CA ALA A 8 -0.41 8.58 -12.50
C ALA A 8 0.71 9.53 -12.92
N GLU A 9 0.44 10.42 -13.87
CA GLU A 9 1.41 11.41 -14.33
C GLU A 9 1.79 12.37 -13.21
N GLN A 10 0.82 12.85 -12.45
CA GLN A 10 1.06 13.73 -11.32
C GLN A 10 1.91 13.06 -10.25
N CYS A 11 1.59 11.82 -9.94
CA CYS A 11 2.36 11.04 -8.98
C CYS A 11 3.81 10.88 -9.43
N ARG A 12 4.01 10.51 -10.69
CA ARG A 12 5.36 10.36 -11.27
C ARG A 12 6.13 11.68 -11.24
N THR A 13 5.47 12.78 -11.55
CA THR A 13 6.06 14.11 -11.50
C THR A 13 6.53 14.46 -10.08
N VAL A 14 5.70 14.21 -9.07
CA VAL A 14 6.05 14.47 -7.68
C VAL A 14 7.21 13.60 -7.23
N LEU A 15 7.19 12.31 -7.53
CA LEU A 15 8.25 11.38 -7.16
C LEU A 15 9.59 11.78 -7.80
N THR A 16 9.54 12.24 -9.06
CA THR A 16 10.73 12.73 -9.76
C THR A 16 11.27 13.99 -9.10
N ARG A 17 10.38 14.92 -8.77
CA ARG A 17 10.77 16.18 -8.10
C ARG A 17 11.42 15.91 -6.75
N LEU A 18 10.92 14.91 -6.01
CA LEU A 18 11.48 14.52 -4.72
C LEU A 18 12.77 13.70 -4.85
N GLY A 19 13.13 13.28 -6.05
CA GLY A 19 14.34 12.49 -6.29
C GLY A 19 14.23 11.04 -5.86
N ILE A 20 13.01 10.50 -5.77
CA ILE A 20 12.77 9.13 -5.28
C ILE A 20 12.07 8.23 -6.31
N ALA A 21 11.80 8.73 -7.52
CA ALA A 21 11.09 7.95 -8.54
C ALA A 21 11.80 6.63 -8.88
N GLN A 22 13.14 6.61 -8.79
CA GLN A 22 13.94 5.42 -9.10
C GLN A 22 13.71 4.25 -8.14
N TYR A 23 13.13 4.50 -6.98
CA TYR A 23 12.84 3.45 -5.99
C TYR A 23 11.51 2.75 -6.23
N PHE A 24 10.72 3.21 -7.22
CA PHE A 24 9.40 2.66 -7.53
C PHE A 24 9.45 2.01 -8.91
N SER A 25 9.06 0.72 -8.99
CA SER A 25 9.08 -0.01 -10.24
C SER A 25 7.94 0.41 -11.19
N PHE A 26 6.79 0.80 -10.62
CA PHE A 26 5.62 1.20 -11.40
C PHE A 26 4.60 1.90 -10.49
N ILE A 27 3.57 2.44 -11.12
CA ILE A 27 2.41 3.03 -10.44
C ILE A 27 1.16 2.38 -10.99
N VAL A 28 0.30 1.87 -10.11
CA VAL A 28 -1.01 1.32 -10.45
C VAL A 28 -2.07 2.18 -9.78
N GLU A 29 -3.06 2.62 -10.57
CA GLU A 29 -4.16 3.40 -10.04
C GLU A 29 -5.24 2.49 -9.47
N ALA A 30 -5.59 2.69 -8.19
CA ALA A 30 -6.53 1.84 -7.47
C ALA A 30 -7.96 2.36 -7.66
N GLN A 31 -8.55 2.13 -8.85
CA GLN A 31 -9.90 2.55 -9.16
C GLN A 31 -10.68 1.45 -9.87
N GLY A 32 -12.01 1.55 -9.81
CA GLY A 32 -12.89 0.58 -10.44
C GLY A 32 -12.67 -0.83 -9.88
N VAL A 33 -12.38 -1.78 -10.76
CA VAL A 33 -12.10 -3.16 -10.36
C VAL A 33 -10.82 -3.30 -9.56
N LEU A 34 -9.93 -2.29 -9.63
CA LEU A 34 -8.68 -2.24 -8.87
C LEU A 34 -8.80 -1.38 -7.60
N HIS A 35 -10.00 -1.04 -7.16
CA HIS A 35 -10.20 -0.32 -5.90
C HIS A 35 -9.71 -1.16 -4.72
N LYS A 36 -9.10 -0.50 -3.71
CA LYS A 36 -8.45 -1.18 -2.58
C LYS A 36 -9.41 -1.85 -1.61
N SER A 37 -10.72 -1.77 -1.82
CA SER A 37 -11.69 -2.59 -1.10
C SER A 37 -11.74 -4.03 -1.62
N ARG A 38 -11.04 -4.32 -2.73
CA ARG A 38 -10.94 -5.63 -3.37
C ARG A 38 -9.47 -6.00 -3.52
N PRO A 39 -9.13 -7.31 -3.49
CA PRO A 39 -7.72 -7.72 -3.49
C PRO A 39 -7.01 -7.61 -4.85
N GLU A 40 -7.75 -7.40 -5.95
CA GLU A 40 -7.19 -7.45 -7.30
C GLU A 40 -6.03 -6.48 -7.51
N VAL A 41 -6.10 -5.28 -6.95
CA VAL A 41 -5.00 -4.30 -7.10
C VAL A 41 -3.72 -4.82 -6.47
N PHE A 42 -3.82 -5.49 -5.32
CA PHE A 42 -2.65 -6.04 -4.64
C PHE A 42 -2.06 -7.22 -5.42
N PHE A 43 -2.92 -8.09 -5.98
CA PHE A 43 -2.47 -9.19 -6.83
C PHE A 43 -1.80 -8.68 -8.10
N GLU A 44 -2.34 -7.62 -8.71
CA GLU A 44 -1.75 -6.99 -9.89
C GLU A 44 -0.35 -6.46 -9.58
N CYS A 45 -0.19 -5.74 -8.48
CA CYS A 45 1.11 -5.22 -8.07
C CYS A 45 2.10 -6.35 -7.78
N MET A 46 1.66 -7.37 -7.05
CA MET A 46 2.49 -8.53 -6.75
C MET A 46 2.97 -9.21 -8.03
N SER A 47 2.06 -9.44 -8.97
CA SER A 47 2.38 -10.08 -10.24
C SER A 47 3.41 -9.27 -11.03
N ARG A 48 3.24 -7.96 -11.10
CA ARG A 48 4.19 -7.08 -11.79
C ARG A 48 5.57 -7.07 -11.14
N LEU A 49 5.63 -7.29 -9.84
CA LEU A 49 6.91 -7.40 -9.12
C LEU A 49 7.54 -8.79 -9.26
N GLY A 50 6.88 -9.71 -9.95
CA GLY A 50 7.38 -11.07 -10.14
C GLY A 50 7.04 -12.02 -8.99
N GLY A 51 6.20 -11.60 -8.04
CA GLY A 51 5.78 -12.42 -6.91
C GLY A 51 4.59 -13.31 -7.25
N ALA A 52 4.43 -14.40 -6.50
CA ALA A 52 3.33 -15.34 -6.69
C ALA A 52 2.65 -15.71 -5.36
N ASP A 53 3.27 -15.40 -4.22
CA ASP A 53 2.77 -15.76 -2.90
C ASP A 53 2.56 -14.48 -2.06
N PRO A 54 1.30 -14.13 -1.73
CA PRO A 54 1.03 -12.98 -0.88
C PRO A 54 1.81 -12.98 0.44
N ALA A 55 2.04 -14.15 1.03
CA ALA A 55 2.77 -14.23 2.30
C ALA A 55 4.23 -13.77 2.18
N ALA A 56 4.78 -13.74 0.97
CA ALA A 56 6.13 -13.26 0.70
C ALA A 56 6.16 -11.79 0.29
N CYS A 57 5.02 -11.11 0.33
CA CYS A 57 4.90 -9.72 -0.08
C CYS A 57 4.38 -8.86 1.07
N ALA A 58 4.88 -7.64 1.17
CA ALA A 58 4.42 -6.67 2.15
C ALA A 58 3.60 -5.57 1.49
N VAL A 59 2.52 -5.18 2.13
CA VAL A 59 1.68 -4.04 1.73
C VAL A 59 1.78 -2.98 2.81
N CYS A 60 2.12 -1.76 2.42
CA CYS A 60 2.15 -0.61 3.32
C CYS A 60 0.86 0.19 3.13
N GLU A 61 0.15 0.47 4.23
CA GLU A 61 -1.15 1.10 4.13
C GLU A 61 -1.45 1.97 5.36
N ASP A 62 -2.17 3.07 5.14
CA ASP A 62 -2.63 3.97 6.20
C ASP A 62 -4.15 3.87 6.45
N ALA A 63 -4.90 3.31 5.52
CA ALA A 63 -6.36 3.22 5.59
C ALA A 63 -6.79 1.81 5.99
N VAL A 64 -7.70 1.73 6.97
CA VAL A 64 -8.15 0.46 7.53
C VAL A 64 -8.82 -0.44 6.50
N TYR A 65 -9.62 0.12 5.59
CA TYR A 65 -10.32 -0.70 4.60
C TYR A 65 -9.34 -1.41 3.66
N ALA A 66 -8.29 -0.72 3.25
CA ALA A 66 -7.27 -1.28 2.36
C ALA A 66 -6.38 -2.27 3.10
N ALA A 67 -6.00 -1.95 4.33
CA ALA A 67 -5.24 -2.85 5.19
C ALA A 67 -6.00 -4.15 5.45
N ALA A 68 -7.31 -4.07 5.70
CA ALA A 68 -8.15 -5.24 5.91
C ALA A 68 -8.21 -6.11 4.65
N THR A 69 -8.35 -5.50 3.49
CA THR A 69 -8.36 -6.22 2.21
C THR A 69 -7.05 -6.98 2.01
N ALA A 70 -5.92 -6.32 2.21
CA ALA A 70 -4.60 -6.93 2.06
C ALA A 70 -4.38 -8.05 3.09
N HIS A 71 -4.81 -7.84 4.33
CA HIS A 71 -4.71 -8.84 5.38
C HIS A 71 -5.50 -10.11 5.02
N LYS A 72 -6.75 -9.95 4.58
CA LYS A 72 -7.58 -11.10 4.17
C LYS A 72 -7.00 -11.85 2.98
N ALA A 73 -6.28 -11.15 2.11
CA ALA A 73 -5.65 -11.76 0.94
C ALA A 73 -4.33 -12.49 1.28
N GLY A 74 -3.87 -12.40 2.52
CA GLY A 74 -2.70 -13.14 2.99
C GLY A 74 -1.39 -12.38 2.96
N TYR A 75 -1.42 -11.08 2.69
CA TYR A 75 -0.21 -10.24 2.67
C TYR A 75 0.28 -9.92 4.08
N TYR A 76 1.58 -9.66 4.17
CA TYR A 76 2.15 -9.02 5.35
C TYR A 76 1.79 -7.54 5.30
N VAL A 77 1.05 -7.04 6.28
CA VAL A 77 0.56 -5.65 6.25
C VAL A 77 1.33 -4.80 7.24
N ILE A 78 1.90 -3.72 6.72
CA ILE A 78 2.57 -2.70 7.50
C ILE A 78 1.66 -1.48 7.53
N GLY A 79 1.07 -1.20 8.69
CA GLY A 79 0.25 -0.02 8.90
C GLY A 79 1.07 1.16 9.37
N ILE A 80 0.76 2.35 8.86
CA ILE A 80 1.35 3.58 9.34
C ILE A 80 0.27 4.52 9.87
N ALA A 81 0.56 5.18 10.99
CA ALA A 81 -0.36 6.15 11.58
C ALA A 81 -0.56 7.35 10.65
N ASP A 82 -1.82 7.76 10.52
CA ASP A 82 -2.21 8.93 9.77
C ASP A 82 -3.29 9.68 10.58
N ARG A 83 -3.19 11.00 10.62
CA ARG A 83 -4.13 11.84 11.36
C ARG A 83 -5.57 11.63 10.90
N THR A 84 -5.77 11.47 9.60
CA THR A 84 -7.11 11.32 9.03
C THR A 84 -7.74 9.98 9.37
N SER A 85 -6.93 9.01 9.81
CA SER A 85 -7.37 7.66 10.17
C SER A 85 -7.15 7.35 11.65
N ALA A 86 -6.95 8.36 12.50
CA ALA A 86 -6.63 8.16 13.91
C ALA A 86 -7.69 7.37 14.67
N ALA A 87 -8.97 7.54 14.32
CA ALA A 87 -10.07 6.80 14.95
C ALA A 87 -10.01 5.29 14.66
N ASP A 88 -9.34 4.88 13.60
CA ASP A 88 -9.25 3.49 13.17
C ASP A 88 -8.00 2.79 13.71
N GLU A 89 -7.15 3.50 14.48
CA GLU A 89 -5.89 2.94 14.97
C GLU A 89 -6.06 1.63 15.75
N PRO A 90 -7.04 1.50 16.68
CA PRO A 90 -7.22 0.23 17.38
C PRO A 90 -7.46 -0.95 16.44
N GLU A 91 -8.29 -0.76 15.40
CA GLU A 91 -8.54 -1.80 14.41
C GLU A 91 -7.30 -2.07 13.56
N MET A 92 -6.58 -1.03 13.16
CA MET A 92 -5.34 -1.17 12.40
C MET A 92 -4.31 -2.00 13.17
N ARG A 93 -4.17 -1.74 14.47
CA ARG A 93 -3.25 -2.51 15.31
C ARG A 93 -3.61 -3.99 15.40
N CYS A 94 -4.91 -4.31 15.28
CA CYS A 94 -5.37 -5.70 15.32
C CYS A 94 -5.08 -6.45 14.01
N ILE A 95 -5.19 -5.78 12.87
CA ILE A 95 -5.09 -6.45 11.57
C ILE A 95 -3.70 -6.36 10.93
N CYS A 96 -2.91 -5.33 11.27
CA CYS A 96 -1.59 -5.18 10.68
C CYS A 96 -0.56 -6.09 11.33
N SER A 97 0.37 -6.60 10.54
CA SER A 97 1.51 -7.37 11.02
C SER A 97 2.47 -6.50 11.84
N GLN A 98 2.64 -5.25 11.42
CA GLN A 98 3.25 -4.18 12.19
C GLN A 98 2.43 -2.91 12.00
N PHE A 99 2.33 -2.11 13.04
CA PHE A 99 1.73 -0.78 12.97
C PHE A 99 2.68 0.21 13.64
N VAL A 100 3.11 1.22 12.89
CA VAL A 100 4.13 2.16 13.35
C VAL A 100 3.63 3.60 13.23
N PRO A 101 4.02 4.48 14.18
CA PRO A 101 3.67 5.90 14.08
C PRO A 101 4.49 6.63 13.02
N ARG A 102 5.67 6.12 12.68
CA ARG A 102 6.56 6.70 11.67
C ARG A 102 7.34 5.59 10.98
N TRP A 103 7.70 5.79 9.71
CA TRP A 103 8.42 4.79 8.92
C TRP A 103 9.78 4.41 9.49
N ASP A 104 10.46 5.34 10.18
CA ASP A 104 11.77 5.07 10.78
C ASP A 104 11.67 4.16 12.02
N MET A 105 10.48 3.83 12.47
CA MET A 105 10.23 2.92 13.59
C MET A 105 9.89 1.50 13.13
N LEU A 106 9.89 1.23 11.83
CA LEU A 106 9.61 -0.09 11.30
C LEU A 106 10.73 -1.07 11.66
N ASP A 107 10.35 -2.23 12.15
CA ASP A 107 11.30 -3.32 12.43
C ASP A 107 11.49 -4.16 11.16
N TRP A 108 12.56 -3.89 10.43
CA TRP A 108 12.89 -4.58 9.18
C TRP A 108 13.21 -6.05 9.36
N THR A 109 13.59 -6.48 10.58
CA THR A 109 13.89 -7.89 10.84
C THR A 109 12.64 -8.76 10.87
N ARG A 110 11.46 -8.14 10.99
CA ARG A 110 10.17 -8.84 11.04
C ARG A 110 9.44 -8.87 9.71
N VAL A 111 9.94 -8.16 8.72
CA VAL A 111 9.29 -8.11 7.40
C VAL A 111 9.62 -9.34 6.57
#